data_59e4a0abf1cfd4a90c412998a9d78206
#
_entry.id   59e4a0abf1cfd4a90c412998a9d78206
#
_cell.length_a   1.000
_cell.length_b   1.000
_cell.length_c   1.000
_cell.angle_alpha   90.00
_cell.angle_beta   90.00
_cell.angle_gamma   90.00
#
_symmetry.space_group_name_H-M   'P 1'
#
loop_
_entity.id
_entity.type
_entity.pdbx_description
1 polymer ?
#
loop_
_entity_poly.entity_id
_entity_poly.type
_entity_poly.pdbx_seq_one_letter_code
_entity_poly.pdbx_strand_id
1 'polypeptide(L)'
;MNPCPCGYLGDPGGRCRCTPEQIQRYRGKLSGPLLDRIDLHLTVARETTSLNAPAQHGQSSAEVAAQVAAARQLQLRRQGCANAFLDLAGLRQHCRLDGVDQQWLEHACERLGLSLRAAHRLLKVARTLADLDATAEISRQHLAEALQYRPAAQA
;
A
#
# COMPACT_ATOMS: atom_id res chain seq x y z
N MET A 1 6.77 10.82 5.94
CA MET A 1 7.80 11.90 5.92
C MET A 1 7.51 12.86 4.79
N ASN A 2 8.06 14.08 4.81
CA ASN A 2 7.93 15.01 3.70
C ASN A 2 8.74 14.54 2.47
N PRO A 3 8.41 14.99 1.24
CA PRO A 3 9.13 14.60 0.03
C PRO A 3 10.56 15.18 -0.05
N CYS A 4 10.83 16.27 0.68
CA CYS A 4 12.13 16.91 0.80
C CYS A 4 12.25 17.70 2.12
N PRO A 5 13.42 18.24 2.50
CA PRO A 5 13.59 19.01 3.74
C PRO A 5 12.62 20.19 3.91
N CYS A 6 12.32 20.93 2.84
CA CYS A 6 11.39 22.05 2.89
C CYS A 6 9.91 21.67 2.75
N GLY A 7 9.59 20.42 2.37
CA GLY A 7 8.23 19.92 2.23
C GLY A 7 7.52 20.27 0.90
N TYR A 8 8.14 21.05 0.03
CA TYR A 8 7.49 21.59 -1.19
C TYR A 8 7.88 20.91 -2.49
N LEU A 9 8.59 19.77 -2.46
CA LEU A 9 8.93 19.04 -3.69
C LEU A 9 7.65 18.53 -4.37
N GLY A 10 7.48 18.88 -5.66
CA GLY A 10 6.27 18.56 -6.41
C GLY A 10 5.11 19.55 -6.21
N ASP A 11 5.32 20.63 -5.46
CA ASP A 11 4.31 21.68 -5.30
C ASP A 11 4.13 22.46 -6.63
N PRO A 12 2.89 22.58 -7.13
CA PRO A 12 2.60 23.30 -8.38
C PRO A 12 3.08 24.75 -8.38
N GLY A 13 3.18 25.38 -7.21
CA GLY A 13 3.66 26.75 -7.03
C GLY A 13 5.19 26.91 -7.08
N GLY A 14 5.94 25.84 -7.34
CA GLY A 14 7.41 25.90 -7.52
C GLY A 14 8.18 26.37 -6.27
N ARG A 15 7.61 26.23 -5.06
CA ARG A 15 8.19 26.73 -3.82
C ARG A 15 9.36 25.92 -3.27
N CYS A 16 9.64 24.75 -3.87
CA CYS A 16 10.78 23.95 -3.45
C CYS A 16 12.09 24.62 -3.84
N ARG A 17 12.96 24.82 -2.85
CA ARG A 17 14.32 25.40 -3.02
C ARG A 17 15.41 24.41 -2.67
N CYS A 18 15.08 23.14 -2.50
CA CYS A 18 16.05 22.10 -2.17
C CYS A 18 16.85 21.69 -3.41
N THR A 19 18.17 21.57 -3.26
CA THR A 19 19.00 20.97 -4.32
C THR A 19 18.77 19.47 -4.41
N PRO A 20 19.07 18.82 -5.56
CA PRO A 20 18.97 17.37 -5.72
C PRO A 20 19.74 16.62 -4.62
N GLU A 21 20.93 17.09 -4.24
CA GLU A 21 21.76 16.48 -3.21
C GLU A 21 21.12 16.56 -1.82
N GLN A 22 20.46 17.68 -1.51
CA GLN A 22 19.71 17.85 -0.26
C GLN A 22 18.52 16.89 -0.20
N ILE A 23 17.79 16.70 -1.31
CA ILE A 23 16.68 15.79 -1.42
C ILE A 23 17.16 14.36 -1.24
N GLN A 24 18.23 13.96 -1.94
CA GLN A 24 18.81 12.63 -1.87
C GLN A 24 19.30 12.31 -0.44
N ARG A 25 20.02 13.21 0.19
CA ARG A 25 20.50 13.06 1.57
C ARG A 25 19.34 12.94 2.56
N TYR A 26 18.26 13.69 2.35
CA TYR A 26 17.07 13.62 3.18
C TYR A 26 16.34 12.29 3.06
N ARG A 27 16.12 11.81 1.82
CA ARG A 27 15.48 10.52 1.54
C ARG A 27 16.36 9.35 1.97
N GLY A 28 17.67 9.45 1.81
CA GLY A 28 18.64 8.44 2.23
C GLY A 28 18.72 8.19 3.74
N LYS A 29 18.02 9.00 4.56
CA LYS A 29 17.84 8.70 6.00
C LYS A 29 16.95 7.48 6.25
N LEU A 30 16.13 7.10 5.29
CA LEU A 30 15.35 5.85 5.33
C LEU A 30 16.14 4.77 4.59
N SER A 31 16.60 3.76 5.33
CA SER A 31 17.28 2.63 4.72
C SER A 31 16.35 1.75 3.90
N GLY A 32 16.85 1.13 2.83
CA GLY A 32 16.10 0.16 2.03
C GLY A 32 15.45 -0.93 2.90
N PRO A 33 16.20 -1.58 3.82
CA PRO A 33 15.63 -2.57 4.73
C PRO A 33 14.49 -2.07 5.63
N LEU A 34 14.47 -0.77 5.97
CA LEU A 34 13.35 -0.18 6.70
C LEU A 34 12.12 -0.01 5.78
N LEU A 35 12.32 0.50 4.57
CA LEU A 35 11.26 0.65 3.59
C LEU A 35 10.63 -0.69 3.23
N ASP A 36 11.42 -1.73 3.08
CA ASP A 36 10.93 -3.09 2.85
C ASP A 36 10.04 -3.64 3.97
N ARG A 37 10.16 -3.11 5.18
CA ARG A 37 9.33 -3.49 6.32
C ARG A 37 8.01 -2.74 6.42
N ILE A 38 7.84 -1.69 5.64
CA ILE A 38 6.59 -0.92 5.56
C ILE A 38 5.74 -1.50 4.45
N ASP A 39 4.51 -1.91 4.76
CA ASP A 39 3.64 -2.59 3.80
C ASP A 39 2.95 -1.63 2.82
N LEU A 40 2.62 -0.43 3.29
CA LEU A 40 1.87 0.56 2.54
C LEU A 40 2.63 1.88 2.45
N HIS A 41 2.88 2.34 1.23
CA HIS A 41 3.50 3.62 0.93
C HIS A 41 2.49 4.49 0.19
N LEU A 42 2.13 5.62 0.79
CA LEU A 42 1.16 6.55 0.23
C LEU A 42 1.80 7.92 0.05
N THR A 43 1.51 8.54 -1.08
CA THR A 43 1.87 9.93 -1.32
C THR A 43 0.61 10.77 -1.20
N VAL A 44 0.56 11.62 -0.18
CA VAL A 44 -0.54 12.56 0.02
C VAL A 44 -0.15 13.88 -0.62
N ALA A 45 -0.83 14.24 -1.69
CA ALA A 45 -0.65 15.53 -2.34
C ALA A 45 -1.25 16.64 -1.47
N ARG A 46 -0.68 17.83 -1.58
CA ARG A 46 -1.28 19.01 -0.94
C ARG A 46 -2.55 19.39 -1.69
N GLU A 47 -3.65 19.46 -0.98
CA GLU A 47 -4.87 20.03 -1.53
C GLU A 47 -4.80 21.55 -1.54
N THR A 48 -5.12 22.14 -2.67
CA THR A 48 -5.39 23.58 -2.79
C THR A 48 -6.88 23.81 -2.53
N THR A 49 -7.28 23.78 -1.27
CA THR A 49 -8.68 23.95 -0.90
C THR A 49 -9.00 25.45 -0.87
N SER A 50 -10.01 25.86 -1.64
CA SER A 50 -10.65 27.16 -1.40
C SER A 50 -11.36 27.08 -0.04
N LEU A 51 -11.14 28.06 0.82
CA LEU A 51 -11.83 28.15 2.13
C LEU A 51 -13.36 28.15 1.99
N ASN A 52 -13.85 28.48 0.80
CA ASN A 52 -15.28 28.52 0.45
C ASN A 52 -15.75 27.33 -0.39
N ALA A 53 -14.91 26.33 -0.65
CA ALA A 53 -15.36 25.13 -1.34
C ALA A 53 -16.34 24.35 -0.43
N PRO A 54 -17.48 23.88 -0.96
CA PRO A 54 -18.35 23.02 -0.19
C PRO A 54 -17.54 21.80 0.29
N ALA A 55 -17.68 21.47 1.57
CA ALA A 55 -17.02 20.31 2.13
C ALA A 55 -17.38 19.07 1.27
N GLN A 56 -16.40 18.49 0.59
CA GLN A 56 -16.59 17.19 0.00
C GLN A 56 -16.70 16.21 1.15
N HIS A 57 -17.93 15.77 1.42
CA HIS A 57 -18.19 14.78 2.44
C HIS A 57 -17.66 13.44 1.93
N GLY A 58 -16.46 13.08 2.36
CA GLY A 58 -15.98 11.71 2.26
C GLY A 58 -16.75 10.78 3.21
N GLN A 59 -16.38 9.52 3.24
CA GLN A 59 -16.93 8.57 4.21
C GLN A 59 -16.68 9.05 5.63
N SER A 60 -17.68 8.90 6.49
CA SER A 60 -17.53 9.22 7.91
C SER A 60 -16.61 8.21 8.61
N SER A 61 -15.98 8.61 9.71
CA SER A 61 -15.16 7.70 10.52
C SER A 61 -15.95 6.51 11.03
N ALA A 62 -17.25 6.65 11.28
CA ALA A 62 -18.12 5.55 11.71
C ALA A 62 -18.32 4.51 10.59
N GLU A 63 -18.56 4.94 9.35
CA GLU A 63 -18.70 4.05 8.19
C GLU A 63 -17.40 3.29 7.92
N VAL A 64 -16.26 3.99 7.92
CA VAL A 64 -14.95 3.34 7.74
C VAL A 64 -14.67 2.36 8.88
N ALA A 65 -14.95 2.70 10.12
CA ALA A 65 -14.78 1.81 11.26
C ALA A 65 -15.62 0.54 11.14
N ALA A 66 -16.86 0.65 10.65
CA ALA A 66 -17.73 -0.51 10.41
C ALA A 66 -17.15 -1.44 9.33
N GLN A 67 -16.67 -0.90 8.21
CA GLN A 67 -16.03 -1.67 7.14
C GLN A 67 -14.77 -2.41 7.65
N VAL A 68 -13.91 -1.70 8.38
CA VAL A 68 -12.70 -2.29 8.97
C VAL A 68 -13.05 -3.40 9.97
N ALA A 69 -14.06 -3.19 10.82
CA ALA A 69 -14.52 -4.20 11.77
C ALA A 69 -15.05 -5.45 11.07
N ALA A 70 -15.84 -5.30 10.00
CA ALA A 70 -16.36 -6.41 9.20
C ALA A 70 -15.22 -7.21 8.56
N ALA A 71 -14.29 -6.56 7.88
CA ALA A 71 -13.11 -7.20 7.28
C ALA A 71 -12.27 -7.93 8.35
N ARG A 72 -12.06 -7.31 9.52
CA ARG A 72 -11.34 -7.92 10.63
C ARG A 72 -12.03 -9.19 11.15
N GLN A 73 -13.36 -9.17 11.26
CA GLN A 73 -14.13 -10.35 11.66
C GLN A 73 -14.03 -11.49 10.64
N LEU A 74 -14.02 -11.18 9.33
CA LEU A 74 -13.79 -12.18 8.28
C LEU A 74 -12.43 -12.87 8.47
N GLN A 75 -11.36 -12.12 8.71
CA GLN A 75 -10.02 -12.64 8.96
C GLN A 75 -9.98 -13.57 10.17
N LEU A 76 -10.54 -13.11 11.30
CA LEU A 76 -10.56 -13.87 12.54
C LEU A 76 -11.37 -15.18 12.42
N ARG A 77 -12.52 -15.14 11.73
CA ARG A 77 -13.34 -16.35 11.49
C ARG A 77 -12.63 -17.33 10.55
N ARG A 78 -11.92 -16.84 9.51
CA ARG A 78 -11.26 -17.69 8.53
C ARG A 78 -10.01 -18.38 9.08
N GLN A 79 -9.21 -17.69 9.88
CA GLN A 79 -7.84 -18.10 10.22
C GLN A 79 -7.40 -17.79 11.67
N GLY A 80 -8.28 -17.27 12.51
CA GLY A 80 -7.98 -16.98 13.91
C GLY A 80 -7.08 -15.77 14.18
N CYS A 81 -6.53 -15.14 13.13
CA CYS A 81 -5.64 -13.97 13.25
C CYS A 81 -5.85 -12.99 12.10
N ALA A 82 -5.27 -11.77 12.22
CA ALA A 82 -5.26 -10.84 11.09
C ALA A 82 -4.32 -11.30 9.98
N ASN A 83 -4.60 -10.89 8.74
CA ASN A 83 -3.77 -11.19 7.56
C ASN A 83 -2.30 -10.80 7.76
N ALA A 84 -2.02 -9.73 8.49
CA ALA A 84 -0.65 -9.29 8.81
C ALA A 84 0.18 -10.37 9.53
N PHE A 85 -0.47 -11.23 10.32
CA PHE A 85 0.18 -12.28 11.12
C PHE A 85 0.21 -13.65 10.45
N LEU A 86 -0.28 -13.77 9.20
CA LEU A 86 -0.15 -15.02 8.46
C LEU A 86 1.32 -15.40 8.29
N ASP A 87 1.64 -16.64 8.62
CA ASP A 87 2.90 -17.28 8.29
C ASP A 87 2.90 -17.78 6.84
N LEU A 88 3.93 -18.48 6.42
CA LEU A 88 4.04 -19.01 5.06
C LEU A 88 2.96 -20.08 4.76
N ALA A 89 2.59 -20.89 5.75
CA ALA A 89 1.53 -21.89 5.59
C ALA A 89 0.16 -21.20 5.42
N GLY A 90 -0.13 -20.20 6.25
CA GLY A 90 -1.33 -19.38 6.17
C GLY A 90 -1.44 -18.62 4.83
N LEU A 91 -0.32 -18.09 4.31
CA LEU A 91 -0.29 -17.48 2.98
C LEU A 91 -0.70 -18.47 1.88
N ARG A 92 -0.10 -19.66 1.88
CA ARG A 92 -0.42 -20.71 0.92
C ARG A 92 -1.88 -21.17 1.00
N GLN A 93 -2.47 -21.15 2.18
CA GLN A 93 -3.83 -21.59 2.42
C GLN A 93 -4.86 -20.50 2.08
N HIS A 94 -4.64 -19.25 2.49
CA HIS A 94 -5.64 -18.17 2.48
C HIS A 94 -5.40 -17.09 1.42
N CYS A 95 -4.23 -17.08 0.77
CA CYS A 95 -3.88 -16.14 -0.30
C CYS A 95 -3.62 -16.89 -1.62
N ARG A 96 -4.43 -17.92 -1.90
CA ARG A 96 -4.31 -18.65 -3.16
C ARG A 96 -4.68 -17.77 -4.33
N LEU A 97 -3.91 -17.89 -5.39
CA LEU A 97 -4.19 -17.30 -6.69
C LEU A 97 -4.46 -18.41 -7.70
N ASP A 98 -5.22 -18.14 -8.72
CA ASP A 98 -5.25 -18.99 -9.88
C ASP A 98 -3.91 -18.93 -10.64
N GLY A 99 -3.69 -19.88 -11.57
CA GLY A 99 -2.42 -19.97 -12.28
C GLY A 99 -2.10 -18.74 -13.14
N VAL A 100 -3.12 -18.05 -13.64
CA VAL A 100 -2.96 -16.85 -14.48
C VAL A 100 -2.55 -15.64 -13.62
N ASP A 101 -3.19 -15.45 -12.49
CA ASP A 101 -2.90 -14.35 -11.58
C ASP A 101 -1.58 -14.57 -10.83
N GLN A 102 -1.21 -15.83 -10.57
CA GLN A 102 0.11 -16.16 -10.03
C GLN A 102 1.22 -15.78 -11.00
N GLN A 103 1.14 -16.19 -12.27
CA GLN A 103 2.13 -15.82 -13.28
C GLN A 103 2.21 -14.31 -13.48
N TRP A 104 1.06 -13.64 -13.50
CA TRP A 104 1.03 -12.18 -13.61
C TRP A 104 1.76 -11.50 -12.44
N LEU A 105 1.53 -11.98 -11.20
CA LEU A 105 2.20 -11.45 -10.02
C LEU A 105 3.72 -11.71 -10.07
N GLU A 106 4.14 -12.91 -10.48
CA GLU A 106 5.56 -13.26 -10.64
C GLU A 106 6.25 -12.31 -11.61
N HIS A 107 5.68 -12.10 -12.81
CA HIS A 107 6.20 -11.14 -13.78
C HIS A 107 6.22 -9.69 -13.23
N ALA A 108 5.19 -9.28 -12.50
CA ALA A 108 5.16 -7.95 -11.89
C ALA A 108 6.27 -7.79 -10.84
N CYS A 109 6.51 -8.82 -10.00
CA CYS A 109 7.59 -8.83 -9.02
C CYS A 109 8.96 -8.75 -9.67
N GLU A 110 9.20 -9.52 -10.74
CA GLU A 110 10.45 -9.48 -11.52
C GLU A 110 10.71 -8.09 -12.10
N ARG A 111 9.72 -7.53 -12.78
CA ARG A 111 9.84 -6.18 -13.38
C ARG A 111 10.11 -5.08 -12.38
N LEU A 112 9.58 -5.20 -11.17
CA LEU A 112 9.73 -4.22 -10.09
C LEU A 112 10.90 -4.56 -9.16
N GLY A 113 11.64 -5.65 -9.40
CA GLY A 113 12.75 -6.09 -8.56
C GLY A 113 12.34 -6.40 -7.12
N LEU A 114 11.10 -6.89 -6.91
CA LEU A 114 10.59 -7.18 -5.57
C LEU A 114 11.19 -8.48 -5.03
N SER A 115 11.63 -8.45 -3.78
CA SER A 115 12.05 -9.65 -3.07
C SER A 115 10.85 -10.57 -2.80
N LEU A 116 11.12 -11.88 -2.59
CA LEU A 116 10.09 -12.84 -2.18
C LEU A 116 9.36 -12.39 -0.90
N ARG A 117 10.08 -11.76 0.02
CA ARG A 117 9.50 -11.18 1.23
C ARG A 117 8.50 -10.06 0.90
N ALA A 118 8.85 -9.19 -0.06
CA ALA A 118 7.97 -8.12 -0.52
C ALA A 118 6.72 -8.69 -1.21
N ALA A 119 6.87 -9.76 -2.02
CA ALA A 119 5.75 -10.45 -2.66
C ALA A 119 4.78 -11.08 -1.62
N HIS A 120 5.30 -11.73 -0.57
CA HIS A 120 4.47 -12.26 0.51
C HIS A 120 3.70 -11.16 1.25
N ARG A 121 4.32 -10.00 1.47
CA ARG A 121 3.64 -8.86 2.11
C ARG A 121 2.56 -8.28 1.21
N LEU A 122 2.83 -8.19 -0.09
CA LEU A 122 1.86 -7.77 -1.09
C LEU A 122 0.63 -8.69 -1.09
N LEU A 123 0.82 -10.01 -1.03
CA LEU A 123 -0.30 -10.96 -0.93
C LEU A 123 -1.15 -10.73 0.32
N LYS A 124 -0.56 -10.39 1.48
CA LYS A 124 -1.32 -10.04 2.69
C LYS A 124 -2.15 -8.77 2.50
N VAL A 125 -1.62 -7.78 1.80
CA VAL A 125 -2.36 -6.55 1.46
C VAL A 125 -3.50 -6.88 0.50
N ALA A 126 -3.22 -7.62 -0.59
CA ALA A 126 -4.24 -8.02 -1.55
C ALA A 126 -5.36 -8.84 -0.90
N ARG A 127 -5.02 -9.76 0.05
CA ARG A 127 -6.04 -10.49 0.84
C ARG A 127 -6.87 -9.53 1.70
N THR A 128 -6.26 -8.48 2.25
CA THR A 128 -6.98 -7.50 3.07
C THR A 128 -7.93 -6.65 2.21
N LEU A 129 -7.53 -6.28 1.00
CA LEU A 129 -8.39 -5.60 0.04
C LEU A 129 -9.60 -6.48 -0.33
N ALA A 130 -9.36 -7.75 -0.64
CA ALA A 130 -10.44 -8.71 -0.93
C ALA A 130 -11.38 -8.91 0.27
N ASP A 131 -10.86 -8.86 1.51
CA ASP A 131 -11.70 -8.93 2.72
C ASP A 131 -12.53 -7.64 2.92
N LEU A 132 -12.00 -6.48 2.53
CA LEU A 132 -12.74 -5.21 2.54
C LEU A 132 -13.87 -5.20 1.50
N ASP A 133 -13.64 -5.82 0.35
CA ASP A 133 -14.65 -6.01 -0.70
C ASP A 133 -15.58 -7.20 -0.42
N ALA A 134 -15.43 -7.86 0.73
CA ALA A 134 -16.18 -9.06 1.14
C ALA A 134 -16.11 -10.19 0.10
N THR A 135 -15.03 -10.30 -0.68
CA THR A 135 -14.84 -11.36 -1.68
C THR A 135 -14.05 -12.55 -1.10
N ALA A 136 -14.40 -13.75 -1.52
CA ALA A 136 -13.74 -14.97 -1.06
C ALA A 136 -12.35 -15.12 -1.63
N GLU A 137 -12.12 -14.68 -2.87
CA GLU A 137 -10.89 -14.87 -3.62
C GLU A 137 -10.16 -13.55 -3.86
N ILE A 138 -8.85 -13.63 -3.99
CA ILE A 138 -8.03 -12.49 -4.40
C ILE A 138 -8.12 -12.41 -5.93
N SER A 139 -8.55 -11.28 -6.44
CA SER A 139 -8.58 -10.99 -7.88
C SER A 139 -7.33 -10.22 -8.31
N ARG A 140 -7.11 -10.17 -9.63
CA ARG A 140 -6.07 -9.32 -10.25
C ARG A 140 -6.20 -7.84 -9.86
N GLN A 141 -7.43 -7.35 -9.67
CA GLN A 141 -7.66 -5.97 -9.25
C GLN A 141 -7.07 -5.73 -7.85
N HIS A 142 -7.27 -6.65 -6.90
CA HIS A 142 -6.69 -6.55 -5.56
C HIS A 142 -5.15 -6.60 -5.60
N LEU A 143 -4.57 -7.43 -6.48
CA LEU A 143 -3.13 -7.50 -6.67
C LEU A 143 -2.56 -6.21 -7.28
N ALA A 144 -3.24 -5.67 -8.30
CA ALA A 144 -2.83 -4.43 -8.94
C ALA A 144 -2.91 -3.23 -7.97
N GLU A 145 -3.96 -3.16 -7.16
CA GLU A 145 -4.10 -2.14 -6.12
C GLU A 145 -3.02 -2.29 -5.03
N ALA A 146 -2.77 -3.52 -4.56
CA ALA A 146 -1.71 -3.78 -3.58
C ALA A 146 -0.32 -3.36 -4.09
N LEU A 147 -0.06 -3.48 -5.40
CA LEU A 147 1.17 -3.02 -6.02
C LEU A 147 1.31 -1.49 -6.00
N GLN A 148 0.22 -0.74 -6.11
CA GLN A 148 0.26 0.73 -6.06
C GLN A 148 0.73 1.26 -4.71
N TYR A 149 0.57 0.49 -3.64
CA TYR A 149 1.06 0.83 -2.30
C TYR A 149 2.55 0.53 -2.11
N ARG A 150 3.23 -0.02 -3.11
CA ARG A 150 4.68 -0.21 -3.06
C ARG A 150 5.41 1.02 -3.60
N PRO A 151 6.57 1.38 -3.00
CA PRO A 151 7.36 2.45 -3.57
C PRO A 151 7.76 2.03 -4.99
N ALA A 152 7.60 2.92 -5.96
CA ALA A 152 8.23 2.73 -7.26
C ALA A 152 9.73 2.48 -7.04
N ALA A 153 10.29 1.46 -7.71
CA ALA A 153 11.72 1.24 -7.68
C ALA A 153 12.41 2.58 -7.95
N GLN A 154 13.23 3.02 -6.99
CA GLN A 154 14.01 4.24 -7.19
C GLN A 154 15.03 3.92 -8.28
N ALA A 155 14.70 4.37 -9.52
CA ALA A 155 15.66 4.40 -10.61
C ALA A 155 16.78 5.39 -10.31
#